data_ba21eb7b41f116e054262f49026836e9
#
_entry.id   ba21eb7b41f116e054262f49026836e9
#
_cell.length_a   1.000
_cell.length_b   1.000
_cell.length_c   1.000
_cell.angle_alpha   90.00
_cell.angle_beta   90.00
_cell.angle_gamma   90.00
#
_symmetry.space_group_name_H-M   'P 1'
#
loop_
_entity.id
_entity.type
_entity.pdbx_description
1 polymer ?
#
loop_
_entity_poly.entity_id
_entity_poly.type
_entity_poly.pdbx_seq_one_letter_code
_entity_poly.pdbx_strand_id
1 'polypeptide(L)'
;MGSEMCIRDRGKAADPSHVFLMVTSFRIDALTTAQVYSSVIREAIDCGLPTTVVCSIVEMSDELLVKSLWKRMNPPPRVKLDFVRIPGTGKRDGLAYGFRAISRHLPDDRAVVAVIDGDTVLAEGVVLKTVPWFQLFGNVGGLTTNEFCEVRGGYIMSEWHKLRFAQRHINMCSMALSKRVLTMTGRMSVFRATVVTNPDFIADVESDSLQHWRLGRFKFLTGDDKSSWFSLMRLGYDTFYVPDAAINTVEHPPEKSFIKASRKLMFRWYGNNLRQNSRALGLGLRRLGLFTSVVLFDQRVSMWTSLLGLTVAIIASFKYGTAFILVYLLWIGITRLILTLLLSCSGHRIGPAYPAILYYNQIVGALVKIYVFFRLDQQSWTRQPTHLTRDLASFQRWFNTWSSRTMTFSAGSIFVAVLLTMV
;
A
#
# COMPACT_ATOMS: atom_id res chain seq x y z
N MET A 1 -16.00 12.94 14.41
CA MET A 1 -17.40 13.34 14.64
C MET A 1 -18.39 12.88 13.55
N GLY A 2 -18.04 12.83 12.27
CA GLY A 2 -19.01 12.44 11.22
C GLY A 2 -19.32 10.94 11.13
N SER A 3 -18.37 10.05 11.38
CA SER A 3 -18.57 8.61 11.21
C SER A 3 -19.27 7.95 12.40
N GLU A 4 -18.99 8.37 13.64
CA GLU A 4 -19.66 7.82 14.82
C GLU A 4 -21.17 8.12 14.85
N MET A 5 -21.57 9.32 14.42
CA MET A 5 -22.98 9.70 14.33
C MET A 5 -23.69 8.92 13.23
N CYS A 6 -23.03 8.71 12.08
CA CYS A 6 -23.57 7.84 11.02
C CYS A 6 -23.63 6.35 11.39
N ILE A 7 -22.77 5.86 12.30
CA ILE A 7 -22.77 4.46 12.73
C ILE A 7 -23.85 4.18 13.78
N ARG A 8 -24.14 5.13 14.67
CA ARG A 8 -25.05 4.97 15.80
C ARG A 8 -26.53 4.97 15.41
N ASP A 9 -26.90 5.70 14.35
CA ASP A 9 -28.28 5.80 13.83
C ASP A 9 -28.63 4.78 12.74
N ARG A 10 -27.72 3.85 12.45
CA ARG A 10 -27.94 2.83 11.42
C ARG A 10 -28.81 1.71 11.97
N GLY A 11 -30.01 1.63 11.47
CA GLY A 11 -30.80 0.43 11.64
C GLY A 11 -30.09 -0.80 11.04
N LYS A 12 -30.50 -2.01 11.43
CA LYS A 12 -29.97 -3.32 10.92
C LYS A 12 -29.90 -3.44 9.39
N ALA A 13 -30.51 -2.52 8.65
CA ALA A 13 -30.48 -2.45 7.20
C ALA A 13 -29.07 -2.19 6.62
N ALA A 14 -28.16 -1.56 7.39
CA ALA A 14 -26.78 -1.30 6.97
C ALA A 14 -25.79 -2.43 7.35
N ASP A 15 -26.26 -3.46 8.05
CA ASP A 15 -25.42 -4.61 8.39
C ASP A 15 -25.24 -5.51 7.16
N PRO A 16 -24.02 -6.01 6.90
CA PRO A 16 -23.81 -7.03 5.89
C PRO A 16 -24.47 -8.34 6.29
N SER A 17 -24.81 -9.17 5.30
CA SER A 17 -25.33 -10.52 5.53
C SER A 17 -24.29 -11.44 6.17
N HIS A 18 -23.01 -11.25 5.77
CA HIS A 18 -21.87 -12.03 6.26
C HIS A 18 -20.56 -11.24 6.14
N VAL A 19 -19.66 -11.46 7.09
CA VAL A 19 -18.31 -10.88 7.11
C VAL A 19 -17.28 -12.00 6.98
N PHE A 20 -16.39 -11.90 5.99
CA PHE A 20 -15.21 -12.76 5.90
C PHE A 20 -13.99 -11.98 6.35
N LEU A 21 -13.29 -12.46 7.38
CA LEU A 21 -12.00 -11.92 7.83
C LEU A 21 -10.89 -12.85 7.34
N MET A 22 -10.29 -12.51 6.22
CA MET A 22 -9.25 -13.32 5.59
C MET A 22 -7.86 -12.84 6.00
N VAL A 23 -7.14 -13.68 6.73
CA VAL A 23 -5.76 -13.43 7.15
C VAL A 23 -4.79 -14.19 6.26
N THR A 24 -3.82 -13.48 5.67
CA THR A 24 -2.74 -14.10 4.90
C THR A 24 -1.46 -14.11 5.74
N SER A 25 -1.04 -15.30 6.20
CA SER A 25 0.16 -15.47 7.03
C SER A 25 1.22 -16.26 6.28
N PHE A 26 2.47 -15.75 6.30
CA PHE A 26 3.60 -16.45 5.74
C PHE A 26 4.87 -16.18 6.55
N ARG A 27 5.37 -17.21 7.25
CA ARG A 27 6.61 -17.18 8.05
C ARG A 27 6.71 -15.95 8.96
N ILE A 28 5.65 -15.67 9.67
CA ILE A 28 5.58 -14.67 10.74
C ILE A 28 5.97 -15.35 12.05
N ASP A 29 6.62 -14.63 12.95
CA ASP A 29 6.94 -15.18 14.27
C ASP A 29 5.66 -15.49 15.06
N ALA A 30 5.73 -16.49 15.96
CA ALA A 30 4.58 -17.01 16.69
C ALA A 30 3.90 -15.96 17.57
N LEU A 31 4.66 -15.01 18.13
CA LEU A 31 4.10 -13.94 18.98
C LEU A 31 3.25 -12.99 18.15
N THR A 32 3.78 -12.51 17.02
CA THR A 32 3.04 -11.64 16.09
C THR A 32 1.82 -12.38 15.54
N THR A 33 1.96 -13.65 15.13
CA THR A 33 0.84 -14.48 14.67
C THR A 33 -0.25 -14.59 15.74
N ALA A 34 0.13 -14.83 17.00
CA ALA A 34 -0.83 -14.91 18.12
C ALA A 34 -1.55 -13.57 18.35
N GLN A 35 -0.85 -12.45 18.29
CA GLN A 35 -1.45 -11.11 18.42
C GLN A 35 -2.44 -10.82 17.31
N VAL A 36 -2.08 -11.09 16.05
CA VAL A 36 -2.94 -10.88 14.88
C VAL A 36 -4.21 -11.73 15.01
N TYR A 37 -4.10 -13.04 15.14
CA TYR A 37 -5.27 -13.90 15.21
C TYR A 37 -6.13 -13.66 16.45
N SER A 38 -5.53 -13.31 17.59
CA SER A 38 -6.31 -12.90 18.77
C SER A 38 -7.14 -11.65 18.51
N SER A 39 -6.58 -10.64 17.81
CA SER A 39 -7.31 -9.42 17.45
C SER A 39 -8.43 -9.72 16.45
N VAL A 40 -8.17 -10.54 15.44
CA VAL A 40 -9.15 -10.93 14.42
C VAL A 40 -10.32 -11.72 15.01
N ILE A 41 -10.03 -12.71 15.88
CA ILE A 41 -11.08 -13.49 16.54
C ILE A 41 -11.91 -12.61 17.48
N ARG A 42 -11.25 -11.68 18.19
CA ARG A 42 -11.96 -10.72 19.07
C ARG A 42 -12.92 -9.85 18.25
N GLU A 43 -12.45 -9.23 17.17
CA GLU A 43 -13.29 -8.41 16.27
C GLU A 43 -14.44 -9.23 15.66
N ALA A 44 -14.21 -10.51 15.32
CA ALA A 44 -15.25 -11.41 14.84
C ALA A 44 -16.34 -11.69 15.90
N ILE A 45 -15.95 -11.75 17.18
CA ILE A 45 -16.89 -11.92 18.29
C ILE A 45 -17.64 -10.62 18.55
N ASP A 46 -16.91 -9.51 18.66
CA ASP A 46 -17.42 -8.23 19.17
C ASP A 46 -18.30 -7.50 18.14
N CYS A 47 -18.07 -7.73 16.83
CA CYS A 47 -18.91 -7.14 15.80
C CYS A 47 -20.37 -7.64 15.82
N GLY A 48 -20.67 -8.77 16.45
CA GLY A 48 -22.02 -9.32 16.57
C GLY A 48 -22.61 -9.90 15.28
N LEU A 49 -21.91 -9.81 14.14
CA LEU A 49 -22.37 -10.24 12.83
C LEU A 49 -22.00 -11.70 12.53
N PRO A 50 -22.71 -12.38 11.62
CA PRO A 50 -22.27 -13.66 11.07
C PRO A 50 -20.87 -13.51 10.43
N THR A 51 -19.87 -14.20 10.94
CA THR A 51 -18.48 -13.99 10.52
C THR A 51 -17.77 -15.32 10.27
N THR A 52 -16.95 -15.38 9.22
CA THR A 52 -16.02 -16.49 8.99
C THR A 52 -14.58 -15.96 8.96
N VAL A 53 -13.75 -16.46 9.85
CA VAL A 53 -12.30 -16.21 9.84
C VAL A 53 -11.66 -17.21 8.89
N VAL A 54 -11.08 -16.70 7.79
CA VAL A 54 -10.43 -17.50 6.76
C VAL A 54 -8.91 -17.37 6.92
N CYS A 55 -8.27 -18.46 7.31
CA CYS A 55 -6.83 -18.51 7.59
C CYS A 55 -6.08 -19.04 6.37
N SER A 56 -5.48 -18.16 5.56
CA SER A 56 -4.59 -18.55 4.46
C SER A 56 -3.18 -18.73 5.02
N ILE A 57 -2.77 -19.98 5.23
CA ILE A 57 -1.56 -20.37 5.96
C ILE A 57 -0.70 -21.36 5.18
N VAL A 58 0.60 -21.37 5.49
CA VAL A 58 1.57 -22.32 4.92
C VAL A 58 1.96 -23.39 5.94
N GLU A 59 2.29 -22.96 7.16
CA GLU A 59 2.92 -23.82 8.16
C GLU A 59 1.87 -24.47 9.08
N MET A 60 2.09 -25.75 9.43
CA MET A 60 1.25 -26.48 10.39
C MET A 60 1.25 -25.84 11.77
N SER A 61 2.39 -25.26 12.19
CA SER A 61 2.53 -24.56 13.47
C SER A 61 1.54 -23.41 13.62
N ASP A 62 1.30 -22.65 12.53
CA ASP A 62 0.34 -21.53 12.51
C ASP A 62 -1.08 -22.07 12.72
N GLU A 63 -1.45 -23.19 12.06
CA GLU A 63 -2.76 -23.81 12.23
C GLU A 63 -2.99 -24.27 13.68
N LEU A 64 -2.00 -24.93 14.28
CA LEU A 64 -2.09 -25.40 15.66
C LEU A 64 -2.23 -24.22 16.65
N LEU A 65 -1.48 -23.14 16.41
CA LEU A 65 -1.56 -21.92 17.21
C LEU A 65 -2.96 -21.30 17.10
N VAL A 66 -3.49 -21.12 15.90
CA VAL A 66 -4.84 -20.56 15.70
C VAL A 66 -5.91 -21.43 16.32
N LYS A 67 -5.84 -22.76 16.19
CA LYS A 67 -6.78 -23.68 16.84
C LYS A 67 -6.74 -23.57 18.37
N SER A 68 -5.55 -23.39 18.95
CA SER A 68 -5.41 -23.21 20.40
C SER A 68 -6.03 -21.89 20.88
N LEU A 69 -5.81 -20.80 20.13
CA LEU A 69 -6.42 -19.49 20.39
C LEU A 69 -7.95 -19.56 20.28
N TRP A 70 -8.45 -20.21 19.22
CA TRP A 70 -9.87 -20.41 18.99
C TRP A 70 -10.56 -21.14 20.17
N LYS A 71 -9.97 -22.25 20.58
CA LYS A 71 -10.49 -23.02 21.76
C LYS A 71 -10.50 -22.19 23.03
N ARG A 72 -9.46 -21.37 23.25
CA ARG A 72 -9.34 -20.51 24.44
C ARG A 72 -10.36 -19.37 24.45
N MET A 73 -10.59 -18.75 23.28
CA MET A 73 -11.49 -17.60 23.14
C MET A 73 -12.97 -18.01 23.04
N ASN A 74 -13.23 -19.28 22.72
CA ASN A 74 -14.56 -19.88 22.64
C ASN A 74 -15.60 -19.03 21.90
N PRO A 75 -15.41 -18.74 20.59
CA PRO A 75 -16.32 -17.90 19.84
C PRO A 75 -17.73 -18.47 19.75
N PRO A 76 -18.77 -17.62 19.68
CA PRO A 76 -20.16 -18.06 19.54
C PRO A 76 -20.40 -18.74 18.17
N PRO A 77 -21.48 -19.55 18.02
CA PRO A 77 -21.76 -20.32 16.78
C PRO A 77 -21.89 -19.52 15.50
N ARG A 78 -22.17 -18.20 15.59
CA ARG A 78 -22.23 -17.28 14.44
C ARG A 78 -20.85 -16.99 13.85
N VAL A 79 -19.78 -17.28 14.58
CA VAL A 79 -18.39 -17.11 14.13
C VAL A 79 -17.83 -18.46 13.75
N LYS A 80 -17.31 -18.58 12.52
CA LYS A 80 -16.75 -19.81 11.96
C LYS A 80 -15.25 -19.64 11.67
N LEU A 81 -14.54 -20.76 11.58
CA LEU A 81 -13.10 -20.80 11.30
C LEU A 81 -12.83 -21.74 10.12
N ASP A 82 -12.22 -21.22 9.07
CA ASP A 82 -11.82 -21.97 7.88
C ASP A 82 -10.31 -21.88 7.67
N PHE A 83 -9.69 -23.02 7.32
CA PHE A 83 -8.27 -23.07 6.98
C PHE A 83 -8.08 -23.32 5.50
N VAL A 84 -7.25 -22.50 4.87
CA VAL A 84 -6.82 -22.61 3.48
C VAL A 84 -5.31 -22.83 3.48
N ARG A 85 -4.88 -24.06 3.28
CA ARG A 85 -3.46 -24.36 3.13
C ARG A 85 -2.99 -24.03 1.72
N ILE A 86 -1.86 -23.33 1.67
CA ILE A 86 -1.24 -22.88 0.44
C ILE A 86 0.20 -23.40 0.33
N PRO A 87 0.72 -23.60 -0.88
CA PRO A 87 2.07 -24.15 -1.10
C PRO A 87 3.21 -23.18 -0.72
N GLY A 88 2.91 -21.93 -0.33
CA GLY A 88 3.94 -20.95 0.08
C GLY A 88 4.71 -20.32 -1.08
N THR A 89 4.13 -20.31 -2.27
CA THR A 89 4.72 -19.75 -3.50
C THR A 89 4.71 -18.23 -3.53
N GLY A 90 3.87 -17.58 -2.70
CA GLY A 90 3.83 -16.13 -2.54
C GLY A 90 2.51 -15.61 -2.00
N LYS A 91 2.50 -14.33 -1.61
CA LYS A 91 1.29 -13.67 -1.07
C LYS A 91 0.15 -13.64 -2.10
N ARG A 92 0.45 -13.44 -3.39
CA ARG A 92 -0.55 -13.42 -4.47
C ARG A 92 -1.33 -14.72 -4.55
N ASP A 93 -0.64 -15.85 -4.47
CA ASP A 93 -1.27 -17.17 -4.45
C ASP A 93 -2.12 -17.33 -3.19
N GLY A 94 -1.58 -16.91 -2.03
CA GLY A 94 -2.33 -16.94 -0.78
C GLY A 94 -3.65 -16.18 -0.82
N LEU A 95 -3.66 -15.01 -1.44
CA LEU A 95 -4.87 -14.21 -1.69
C LEU A 95 -5.83 -14.94 -2.63
N ALA A 96 -5.33 -15.45 -3.75
CA ALA A 96 -6.16 -16.13 -4.75
C ALA A 96 -6.81 -17.42 -4.20
N TYR A 97 -6.06 -18.22 -3.46
CA TYR A 97 -6.61 -19.40 -2.77
C TYR A 97 -7.66 -19.01 -1.72
N GLY A 98 -7.42 -17.97 -0.94
CA GLY A 98 -8.36 -17.43 0.04
C GLY A 98 -9.65 -16.94 -0.62
N PHE A 99 -9.58 -16.18 -1.71
CA PHE A 99 -10.76 -15.72 -2.46
C PHE A 99 -11.54 -16.88 -3.08
N ARG A 100 -10.87 -17.89 -3.62
CA ARG A 100 -11.54 -19.12 -4.11
C ARG A 100 -12.20 -19.91 -2.97
N ALA A 101 -11.62 -19.93 -1.78
CA ALA A 101 -12.27 -20.55 -0.63
C ALA A 101 -13.54 -19.78 -0.22
N ILE A 102 -13.48 -18.45 -0.17
CA ILE A 102 -14.63 -17.59 0.11
C ILE A 102 -15.72 -17.78 -0.97
N SER A 103 -15.36 -17.90 -2.25
CA SER A 103 -16.35 -18.10 -3.33
C SER A 103 -17.17 -19.37 -3.17
N ARG A 104 -16.63 -20.42 -2.52
CA ARG A 104 -17.35 -21.67 -2.23
C ARG A 104 -18.46 -21.50 -1.19
N HIS A 105 -18.42 -20.43 -0.39
CA HIS A 105 -19.51 -20.08 0.52
C HIS A 105 -20.68 -19.39 -0.19
N LEU A 106 -20.58 -19.11 -1.49
CA LEU A 106 -21.59 -18.45 -2.32
C LEU A 106 -22.10 -17.16 -1.67
N PRO A 107 -21.21 -16.20 -1.35
CA PRO A 107 -21.61 -14.98 -0.68
C PRO A 107 -22.57 -14.15 -1.55
N ASP A 108 -23.57 -13.58 -0.93
CA ASP A 108 -24.52 -12.68 -1.57
C ASP A 108 -23.94 -11.25 -1.77
N ASP A 109 -24.73 -10.35 -2.37
CA ASP A 109 -24.33 -8.98 -2.68
C ASP A 109 -24.08 -8.11 -1.43
N ARG A 110 -24.57 -8.54 -0.27
CA ARG A 110 -24.41 -7.83 1.00
C ARG A 110 -23.21 -8.31 1.80
N ALA A 111 -22.62 -9.43 1.42
CA ALA A 111 -21.44 -9.97 2.10
C ALA A 111 -20.19 -9.12 1.82
N VAL A 112 -19.29 -9.05 2.79
CA VAL A 112 -18.03 -8.30 2.71
C VAL A 112 -16.85 -9.17 3.09
N VAL A 113 -15.67 -8.84 2.53
CA VAL A 113 -14.40 -9.54 2.79
C VAL A 113 -13.36 -8.52 3.25
N ALA A 114 -12.87 -8.65 4.47
CA ALA A 114 -11.69 -7.94 4.94
C ALA A 114 -10.44 -8.79 4.71
N VAL A 115 -9.50 -8.26 3.95
CA VAL A 115 -8.18 -8.87 3.70
C VAL A 115 -7.19 -8.28 4.67
N ILE A 116 -6.51 -9.11 5.45
CA ILE A 116 -5.65 -8.72 6.57
C ILE A 116 -4.29 -9.39 6.39
N ASP A 117 -3.20 -8.60 6.51
CA ASP A 117 -1.84 -9.15 6.51
C ASP A 117 -1.51 -9.83 7.84
N GLY A 118 -0.69 -10.88 7.78
CA GLY A 118 -0.29 -11.68 8.93
C GLY A 118 0.54 -10.95 10.00
N ASP A 119 0.91 -9.69 9.76
CA ASP A 119 1.58 -8.79 10.72
C ASP A 119 0.71 -7.59 11.13
N THR A 120 -0.59 -7.67 10.90
CA THR A 120 -1.56 -6.59 11.16
C THR A 120 -2.48 -6.95 12.31
N VAL A 121 -2.41 -6.16 13.38
CA VAL A 121 -3.27 -6.26 14.57
C VAL A 121 -4.44 -5.29 14.40
N LEU A 122 -5.66 -5.79 14.50
CA LEU A 122 -6.87 -4.99 14.40
C LEU A 122 -7.10 -4.18 15.67
N ALA A 123 -7.48 -2.91 15.53
CA ALA A 123 -7.98 -2.12 16.65
C ALA A 123 -9.46 -2.42 16.89
N GLU A 124 -9.92 -2.16 18.08
CA GLU A 124 -11.29 -2.39 18.52
C GLU A 124 -12.31 -1.66 17.64
N GLY A 125 -13.35 -2.38 17.22
CA GLY A 125 -14.47 -1.88 16.43
C GLY A 125 -14.14 -1.59 14.96
N VAL A 126 -12.96 -1.98 14.44
CA VAL A 126 -12.57 -1.72 13.05
C VAL A 126 -13.53 -2.37 12.05
N VAL A 127 -14.07 -3.54 12.35
CA VAL A 127 -15.03 -4.23 11.50
C VAL A 127 -16.32 -3.40 11.40
N LEU A 128 -16.91 -3.03 12.53
CA LEU A 128 -18.15 -2.23 12.56
C LEU A 128 -18.00 -0.84 11.94
N LYS A 129 -16.80 -0.26 11.95
CA LYS A 129 -16.51 1.02 11.30
C LYS A 129 -16.40 0.92 9.77
N THR A 130 -16.11 -0.25 9.25
CA THR A 130 -15.80 -0.45 7.83
C THR A 130 -16.92 -1.12 7.04
N VAL A 131 -17.52 -2.19 7.55
CA VAL A 131 -18.46 -3.01 6.77
C VAL A 131 -19.76 -2.30 6.35
N PRO A 132 -20.34 -1.36 7.13
CA PRO A 132 -21.60 -0.71 6.75
C PRO A 132 -21.48 0.17 5.50
N TRP A 133 -20.29 0.64 5.14
CA TRP A 133 -20.09 1.49 3.96
C TRP A 133 -20.54 0.83 2.66
N PHE A 134 -20.45 -0.50 2.57
CA PHE A 134 -20.88 -1.25 1.39
C PHE A 134 -22.39 -1.30 1.21
N GLN A 135 -23.15 -1.18 2.30
CA GLN A 135 -24.61 -1.14 2.24
C GLN A 135 -25.12 0.31 2.00
N LEU A 136 -24.40 1.30 2.53
CA LEU A 136 -24.75 2.70 2.37
C LEU A 136 -24.43 3.25 0.98
N PHE A 137 -23.40 2.72 0.35
CA PHE A 137 -22.93 3.17 -0.95
C PHE A 137 -22.78 1.97 -1.91
N GLY A 138 -23.82 1.77 -2.75
CA GLY A 138 -23.91 0.60 -3.62
C GLY A 138 -22.75 0.44 -4.61
N ASN A 139 -22.09 1.54 -5.02
CA ASN A 139 -20.97 1.51 -5.96
C ASN A 139 -19.59 1.34 -5.29
N VAL A 140 -19.51 1.24 -3.96
CA VAL A 140 -18.25 0.98 -3.26
C VAL A 140 -17.81 -0.47 -3.48
N GLY A 141 -16.71 -0.65 -4.17
CA GLY A 141 -16.09 -1.96 -4.38
C GLY A 141 -15.02 -2.31 -3.35
N GLY A 142 -14.37 -1.29 -2.77
CA GLY A 142 -13.34 -1.49 -1.76
C GLY A 142 -13.06 -0.25 -0.92
N LEU A 143 -12.60 -0.47 0.30
CA LEU A 143 -12.13 0.60 1.19
C LEU A 143 -10.89 0.15 1.98
N THR A 144 -10.18 1.12 2.53
CA THR A 144 -9.00 0.88 3.37
C THR A 144 -9.03 1.75 4.61
N THR A 145 -8.17 1.45 5.58
CA THR A 145 -8.21 1.93 6.95
C THR A 145 -7.00 2.81 7.28
N ASN A 146 -7.06 3.51 8.40
CA ASN A 146 -5.93 4.19 9.00
C ASN A 146 -4.92 3.17 9.57
N GLU A 147 -3.65 3.51 9.52
CA GLU A 147 -2.57 2.61 9.89
C GLU A 147 -1.61 3.27 10.88
N PHE A 148 -1.31 2.55 11.93
CA PHE A 148 -0.21 2.84 12.85
C PHE A 148 0.84 1.73 12.75
N CYS A 149 2.07 2.01 13.18
CA CYS A 149 3.14 1.03 13.14
C CYS A 149 3.93 0.96 14.44
N GLU A 150 4.28 -0.24 14.83
CA GLU A 150 5.37 -0.56 15.73
C GLU A 150 6.57 -1.00 14.91
N VAL A 151 7.70 -0.33 15.03
CA VAL A 151 8.88 -0.63 14.21
C VAL A 151 9.95 -1.30 15.07
N ARG A 152 10.32 -2.51 14.72
CA ARG A 152 11.42 -3.25 15.36
C ARG A 152 12.75 -2.81 14.75
N GLY A 153 13.19 -1.58 15.06
CA GLY A 153 14.38 -0.96 14.46
C GLY A 153 14.88 0.25 15.24
N GLY A 154 15.91 0.92 14.70
CA GLY A 154 16.48 2.13 15.31
C GLY A 154 15.51 3.33 15.25
N TYR A 155 15.80 4.35 16.09
CA TYR A 155 14.97 5.56 16.24
C TYR A 155 14.61 6.22 14.90
N ILE A 156 15.59 6.53 14.06
CA ILE A 156 15.34 7.21 12.76
C ILE A 156 14.46 6.37 11.84
N MET A 157 14.59 5.04 11.86
CA MET A 157 13.75 4.14 11.07
C MET A 157 12.31 4.13 11.57
N SER A 158 12.12 4.18 12.87
CA SER A 158 10.80 4.30 13.50
C SER A 158 10.14 5.64 13.13
N GLU A 159 10.85 6.75 13.28
CA GLU A 159 10.33 8.08 12.92
C GLU A 159 10.03 8.20 11.42
N TRP A 160 10.83 7.56 10.57
CA TRP A 160 10.59 7.52 9.13
C TRP A 160 9.30 6.78 8.76
N HIS A 161 9.02 5.64 9.40
CA HIS A 161 7.76 4.92 9.18
C HIS A 161 6.56 5.72 9.70
N LYS A 162 6.62 6.25 10.92
CA LYS A 162 5.56 7.09 11.50
C LYS A 162 5.23 8.29 10.62
N LEU A 163 6.26 9.01 10.14
CA LEU A 163 6.09 10.12 9.21
C LEU A 163 5.34 9.69 7.95
N ARG A 164 5.70 8.55 7.36
CA ARG A 164 5.05 8.04 6.16
C ARG A 164 3.59 7.69 6.40
N PHE A 165 3.24 7.14 7.56
CA PHE A 165 1.84 6.86 7.91
C PHE A 165 1.05 8.15 8.13
N ALA A 166 1.62 9.17 8.77
CA ALA A 166 1.00 10.47 8.91
C ALA A 166 0.73 11.14 7.55
N GLN A 167 1.73 11.15 6.66
CA GLN A 167 1.57 11.65 5.29
C GLN A 167 0.52 10.85 4.50
N ARG A 168 0.55 9.51 4.64
CA ARG A 168 -0.43 8.64 3.99
C ARG A 168 -1.83 8.96 4.46
N HIS A 169 -2.03 9.13 5.78
CA HIS A 169 -3.34 9.44 6.35
C HIS A 169 -3.95 10.69 5.72
N ILE A 170 -3.23 11.82 5.70
CA ILE A 170 -3.70 13.07 5.08
C ILE A 170 -3.99 12.89 3.59
N ASN A 171 -3.08 12.22 2.86
CA ASN A 171 -3.28 11.98 1.43
C ASN A 171 -4.51 11.10 1.16
N MET A 172 -4.74 10.06 1.96
CA MET A 172 -5.89 9.18 1.79
C MET A 172 -7.20 9.88 2.14
N CYS A 173 -7.23 10.74 3.17
CA CYS A 173 -8.39 11.60 3.46
C CYS A 173 -8.72 12.49 2.26
N SER A 174 -7.72 13.15 1.69
CA SER A 174 -7.91 14.00 0.50
C SER A 174 -8.41 13.21 -0.71
N MET A 175 -7.83 12.04 -1.00
CA MET A 175 -8.23 11.21 -2.14
C MET A 175 -9.63 10.62 -1.96
N ALA A 176 -10.03 10.28 -0.73
CA ALA A 176 -11.35 9.74 -0.42
C ALA A 176 -12.50 10.72 -0.79
N LEU A 177 -12.24 12.04 -0.76
CA LEU A 177 -13.21 13.04 -1.21
C LEU A 177 -13.58 12.88 -2.69
N SER A 178 -12.68 12.37 -3.51
CA SER A 178 -12.96 12.05 -4.92
C SER A 178 -13.55 10.66 -5.14
N LYS A 179 -13.78 9.88 -4.08
CA LYS A 179 -14.17 8.47 -4.13
C LYS A 179 -13.16 7.58 -4.88
N ARG A 180 -11.90 7.99 -4.90
CA ARG A 180 -10.81 7.34 -5.64
C ARG A 180 -9.52 7.37 -4.83
N VAL A 181 -9.39 6.48 -3.84
CA VAL A 181 -8.09 6.31 -3.17
C VAL A 181 -7.05 5.78 -4.17
N LEU A 182 -5.77 6.08 -3.95
CA LEU A 182 -4.69 5.72 -4.88
C LEU A 182 -4.12 4.32 -4.65
N THR A 183 -4.55 3.63 -3.63
CA THR A 183 -4.12 2.25 -3.34
C THR A 183 -5.09 1.61 -2.35
N MET A 184 -5.33 0.32 -2.53
CA MET A 184 -5.82 -0.53 -1.45
C MET A 184 -4.59 -0.98 -0.67
N THR A 185 -4.62 -0.91 0.66
CA THR A 185 -3.42 -1.31 1.41
C THR A 185 -3.37 -2.79 1.62
N GLY A 186 -2.17 -3.35 1.56
CA GLY A 186 -1.97 -4.77 1.83
C GLY A 186 -2.22 -5.15 3.27
N ARG A 187 -2.17 -4.17 4.22
CA ARG A 187 -2.32 -4.45 5.65
C ARG A 187 -3.75 -4.76 6.04
N MET A 188 -4.67 -3.88 5.69
CA MET A 188 -6.11 -4.16 5.78
C MET A 188 -6.85 -3.40 4.68
N SER A 189 -7.59 -4.14 3.89
CA SER A 189 -8.55 -3.60 2.93
C SER A 189 -9.82 -4.42 2.97
N VAL A 190 -10.96 -3.76 2.87
CA VAL A 190 -12.26 -4.41 2.87
C VAL A 190 -12.86 -4.27 1.49
N PHE A 191 -13.47 -5.32 1.01
CA PHE A 191 -14.04 -5.42 -0.34
C PHE A 191 -15.47 -5.96 -0.27
N ARG A 192 -16.27 -5.61 -1.27
CA ARG A 192 -17.53 -6.31 -1.55
C ARG A 192 -17.21 -7.76 -1.93
N ALA A 193 -17.89 -8.72 -1.34
CA ALA A 193 -17.59 -10.14 -1.58
C ALA A 193 -17.72 -10.51 -3.06
N THR A 194 -18.75 -10.02 -3.76
CA THR A 194 -18.97 -10.26 -5.19
C THR A 194 -17.83 -9.74 -6.08
N VAL A 195 -17.06 -8.75 -5.63
CA VAL A 195 -15.87 -8.25 -6.34
C VAL A 195 -14.71 -9.24 -6.22
N VAL A 196 -14.37 -9.65 -5.00
CA VAL A 196 -13.19 -10.50 -4.78
C VAL A 196 -13.41 -11.97 -5.13
N THR A 197 -14.67 -12.39 -5.27
CA THR A 197 -15.01 -13.73 -5.74
C THR A 197 -15.17 -13.80 -7.27
N ASN A 198 -15.10 -12.65 -7.97
CA ASN A 198 -15.10 -12.61 -9.42
C ASN A 198 -13.82 -13.24 -9.97
N PRO A 199 -13.91 -14.21 -10.91
CA PRO A 199 -12.74 -14.88 -11.49
C PRO A 199 -11.70 -13.94 -12.10
N ASP A 200 -12.14 -12.86 -12.77
CA ASP A 200 -11.24 -11.87 -13.37
C ASP A 200 -10.46 -11.09 -12.32
N PHE A 201 -11.12 -10.74 -11.20
CA PHE A 201 -10.44 -10.08 -10.08
C PHE A 201 -9.39 -11.00 -9.45
N ILE A 202 -9.75 -12.26 -9.23
CA ILE A 202 -8.84 -13.28 -8.69
C ILE A 202 -7.61 -13.44 -9.60
N ALA A 203 -7.84 -13.54 -10.92
CA ALA A 203 -6.77 -13.66 -11.91
C ALA A 203 -5.85 -12.44 -11.93
N ASP A 204 -6.40 -11.23 -11.83
CA ASP A 204 -5.62 -9.98 -11.74
C ASP A 204 -4.75 -9.95 -10.47
N VAL A 205 -5.24 -10.43 -9.34
CA VAL A 205 -4.46 -10.46 -8.09
C VAL A 205 -3.39 -11.55 -8.14
N GLU A 206 -3.72 -12.73 -8.63
CA GLU A 206 -2.84 -13.90 -8.65
C GLU A 206 -1.67 -13.72 -9.63
N SER A 207 -1.94 -13.29 -10.86
CA SER A 207 -0.96 -13.31 -11.94
C SER A 207 -0.92 -12.04 -12.78
N ASP A 208 -0.90 -10.89 -12.14
CA ASP A 208 -0.84 -9.60 -12.80
C ASP A 208 0.46 -9.39 -13.59
N SER A 209 0.39 -8.65 -14.69
CA SER A 209 1.53 -8.40 -15.58
C SER A 209 1.44 -7.06 -16.28
N LEU A 210 2.59 -6.55 -16.74
CA LEU A 210 2.70 -5.36 -17.56
C LEU A 210 3.36 -5.70 -18.89
N GLN A 211 2.72 -5.25 -19.99
CA GLN A 211 3.35 -5.17 -21.30
C GLN A 211 4.02 -3.80 -21.44
N HIS A 212 5.35 -3.78 -21.50
CA HIS A 212 6.12 -2.55 -21.60
C HIS A 212 6.83 -2.50 -22.96
N TRP A 213 6.74 -1.37 -23.66
CA TRP A 213 7.26 -1.20 -25.03
C TRP A 213 8.75 -1.57 -25.19
N ARG A 214 9.58 -1.34 -24.16
CA ARG A 214 11.02 -1.62 -24.17
C ARG A 214 11.38 -2.91 -23.43
N LEU A 215 10.76 -3.11 -22.23
CA LEU A 215 11.11 -4.21 -21.33
C LEU A 215 10.38 -5.52 -21.67
N GLY A 216 9.44 -5.48 -22.64
CA GLY A 216 8.59 -6.61 -22.96
C GLY A 216 7.57 -6.93 -21.86
N ARG A 217 6.95 -8.11 -21.91
CA ARG A 217 5.97 -8.54 -20.90
C ARG A 217 6.68 -9.09 -19.67
N PHE A 218 6.26 -8.66 -18.48
CA PHE A 218 6.73 -9.20 -17.21
C PHE A 218 5.61 -9.28 -16.17
N LYS A 219 5.65 -10.34 -15.35
CA LYS A 219 4.71 -10.56 -14.24
C LYS A 219 5.09 -9.71 -13.04
N PHE A 220 4.12 -9.42 -12.16
CA PHE A 220 4.36 -8.73 -10.91
C PHE A 220 4.63 -9.73 -9.79
N LEU A 221 5.76 -9.53 -9.12
CA LEU A 221 6.09 -10.27 -7.91
C LEU A 221 5.39 -9.64 -6.69
N THR A 222 5.43 -8.29 -6.62
CA THR A 222 4.93 -7.49 -5.50
C THR A 222 3.83 -6.54 -5.95
N GLY A 223 3.08 -5.95 -5.00
CA GLY A 223 2.05 -4.97 -5.28
C GLY A 223 0.69 -5.59 -5.59
N ASP A 224 0.33 -6.65 -4.87
CA ASP A 224 -1.01 -7.23 -4.84
C ASP A 224 -2.08 -6.19 -4.48
N ASP A 225 -1.78 -5.31 -3.51
CA ASP A 225 -2.56 -4.15 -3.11
C ASP A 225 -2.83 -3.17 -4.27
N LYS A 226 -1.85 -2.95 -5.12
CA LYS A 226 -1.98 -2.12 -6.31
C LYS A 226 -2.71 -2.83 -7.45
N SER A 227 -2.58 -4.14 -7.57
CA SER A 227 -3.35 -4.93 -8.54
C SER A 227 -4.83 -4.94 -8.18
N SER A 228 -5.17 -5.13 -6.90
CA SER A 228 -6.55 -5.03 -6.40
C SER A 228 -7.13 -3.63 -6.67
N TRP A 229 -6.38 -2.58 -6.37
CA TRP A 229 -6.77 -1.21 -6.67
C TRP A 229 -7.02 -0.99 -8.16
N PHE A 230 -6.12 -1.43 -9.02
CA PHE A 230 -6.27 -1.29 -10.48
C PHE A 230 -7.51 -2.01 -11.00
N SER A 231 -7.77 -3.23 -10.51
CA SER A 231 -8.96 -4.00 -10.90
C SER A 231 -10.25 -3.28 -10.50
N LEU A 232 -10.32 -2.70 -9.30
CA LEU A 232 -11.47 -1.87 -8.88
C LEU A 232 -11.67 -0.67 -9.82
N MET A 233 -10.58 0.04 -10.17
CA MET A 233 -10.67 1.17 -11.10
C MET A 233 -11.14 0.74 -12.49
N ARG A 234 -10.62 -0.38 -13.00
CA ARG A 234 -11.01 -0.97 -14.30
C ARG A 234 -12.49 -1.34 -14.32
N LEU A 235 -12.99 -1.92 -13.24
CA LEU A 235 -14.39 -2.29 -13.08
C LEU A 235 -15.32 -1.10 -12.80
N GLY A 236 -14.77 0.07 -12.43
CA GLY A 236 -15.53 1.32 -12.22
C GLY A 236 -16.11 1.47 -10.83
N TYR A 237 -15.63 0.72 -9.87
CA TYR A 237 -16.02 0.84 -8.47
C TYR A 237 -15.41 2.09 -7.81
N ASP A 238 -16.15 2.65 -6.86
CA ASP A 238 -15.67 3.66 -5.94
C ASP A 238 -14.79 3.02 -4.86
N THR A 239 -13.80 3.78 -4.39
CA THR A 239 -12.91 3.34 -3.33
C THR A 239 -12.80 4.40 -2.24
N PHE A 240 -12.87 3.97 -0.98
CA PHE A 240 -12.88 4.87 0.17
C PHE A 240 -11.73 4.62 1.14
N TYR A 241 -11.52 5.60 2.00
CA TYR A 241 -10.66 5.54 3.15
C TYR A 241 -11.47 5.89 4.40
N VAL A 242 -11.38 5.06 5.44
CA VAL A 242 -12.10 5.25 6.70
C VAL A 242 -11.07 5.67 7.77
N PRO A 243 -10.96 6.97 8.09
CA PRO A 243 -9.88 7.51 8.91
C PRO A 243 -9.93 7.10 10.39
N ASP A 244 -11.10 6.80 10.91
CA ASP A 244 -11.35 6.37 12.30
C ASP A 244 -11.33 4.85 12.50
N ALA A 245 -11.28 4.08 11.41
CA ALA A 245 -11.00 2.65 11.45
C ALA A 245 -9.49 2.42 11.43
N ALA A 246 -8.91 2.00 12.54
CA ALA A 246 -7.46 1.91 12.68
C ALA A 246 -6.96 0.46 12.78
N ILE A 247 -5.75 0.25 12.30
CA ILE A 247 -4.99 -0.99 12.51
C ILE A 247 -3.54 -0.67 12.94
N ASN A 248 -2.91 -1.63 13.61
CA ASN A 248 -1.50 -1.55 13.96
C ASN A 248 -0.72 -2.62 13.19
N THR A 249 0.41 -2.24 12.61
CA THR A 249 1.30 -3.17 11.91
C THR A 249 2.65 -3.26 12.60
N VAL A 250 3.23 -4.46 12.64
CA VAL A 250 4.58 -4.70 13.17
C VAL A 250 5.56 -4.70 12.00
N GLU A 251 6.37 -3.63 11.91
CA GLU A 251 7.32 -3.45 10.81
C GLU A 251 8.72 -3.93 11.18
N HIS A 252 9.26 -4.85 10.39
CA HIS A 252 10.64 -5.33 10.49
C HIS A 252 11.46 -4.74 9.34
N PRO A 253 12.39 -3.80 9.61
CA PRO A 253 13.24 -3.23 8.56
C PRO A 253 14.10 -4.31 7.89
N PRO A 254 14.25 -4.29 6.56
CA PRO A 254 15.00 -5.32 5.84
C PRO A 254 16.52 -5.25 6.02
N GLU A 255 17.02 -4.20 6.64
CA GLU A 255 18.44 -3.93 6.88
C GLU A 255 18.64 -3.16 8.20
N LYS A 256 19.79 -3.35 8.84
CA LYS A 256 20.14 -2.60 10.06
C LYS A 256 20.38 -1.09 9.77
N SER A 257 20.98 -0.77 8.63
CA SER A 257 21.26 0.61 8.22
C SER A 257 19.99 1.28 7.70
N PHE A 258 19.64 2.45 8.25
CA PHE A 258 18.51 3.27 7.79
C PHE A 258 18.55 3.55 6.29
N ILE A 259 19.71 4.00 5.77
CA ILE A 259 19.87 4.35 4.36
C ILE A 259 19.64 3.14 3.45
N LYS A 260 20.19 1.97 3.81
CA LYS A 260 20.00 0.74 3.01
C LYS A 260 18.55 0.26 3.09
N ALA A 261 17.97 0.23 4.29
CA ALA A 261 16.60 -0.21 4.51
C ALA A 261 15.58 0.68 3.79
N SER A 262 15.65 2.00 3.98
CA SER A 262 14.71 2.94 3.36
C SER A 262 14.79 2.93 1.84
N ARG A 263 16.01 2.88 1.25
CA ARG A 263 16.18 2.76 -0.22
C ARG A 263 15.57 1.47 -0.78
N LYS A 264 15.77 0.33 -0.08
CA LYS A 264 15.21 -0.98 -0.48
C LYS A 264 13.67 -0.96 -0.45
N LEU A 265 13.09 -0.37 0.60
CA LEU A 265 11.65 -0.19 0.73
C LEU A 265 11.09 0.78 -0.31
N MET A 266 11.73 1.95 -0.50
CA MET A 266 11.35 2.92 -1.53
C MET A 266 11.39 2.31 -2.94
N PHE A 267 12.42 1.53 -3.26
CA PHE A 267 12.55 0.83 -4.54
C PHE A 267 11.31 -0.05 -4.81
N ARG A 268 10.93 -0.88 -3.84
CA ARG A 268 9.76 -1.76 -3.93
C ARG A 268 8.46 -0.95 -4.09
N TRP A 269 8.21 0.03 -3.23
CA TRP A 269 6.96 0.79 -3.21
C TRP A 269 6.79 1.67 -4.45
N TYR A 270 7.85 2.37 -4.87
CA TYR A 270 7.78 3.19 -6.09
C TYR A 270 7.64 2.33 -7.34
N GLY A 271 8.30 1.17 -7.37
CA GLY A 271 8.12 0.23 -8.47
C GLY A 271 6.68 -0.25 -8.60
N ASN A 272 6.04 -0.64 -7.49
CA ASN A 272 4.64 -1.04 -7.48
C ASN A 272 3.73 0.12 -7.98
N ASN A 273 3.96 1.34 -7.47
CA ASN A 273 3.18 2.50 -7.89
C ASN A 273 3.34 2.79 -9.38
N LEU A 274 4.57 2.90 -9.88
CA LEU A 274 4.84 3.28 -11.27
C LEU A 274 4.33 2.25 -12.29
N ARG A 275 4.37 0.95 -11.96
CA ARG A 275 3.80 -0.11 -12.81
C ARG A 275 2.30 0.06 -12.98
N GLN A 276 1.57 0.24 -11.88
CA GLN A 276 0.11 0.34 -11.93
C GLN A 276 -0.39 1.72 -12.37
N ASN A 277 0.28 2.80 -11.98
CA ASN A 277 -0.09 4.14 -12.41
C ASN A 277 -0.03 4.29 -13.94
N SER A 278 0.90 3.59 -14.60
CA SER A 278 0.98 3.57 -16.07
C SER A 278 -0.27 2.96 -16.69
N ARG A 279 -0.72 1.84 -16.14
CA ARG A 279 -1.92 1.13 -16.60
C ARG A 279 -3.18 1.95 -16.31
N ALA A 280 -3.26 2.53 -15.11
CA ALA A 280 -4.41 3.33 -14.70
C ALA A 280 -4.61 4.55 -15.62
N LEU A 281 -3.54 5.30 -15.93
CA LEU A 281 -3.63 6.42 -16.88
C LEU A 281 -4.17 5.98 -18.25
N GLY A 282 -3.87 4.75 -18.68
CA GLY A 282 -4.41 4.15 -19.90
C GLY A 282 -5.92 3.90 -19.87
N LEU A 283 -6.59 3.91 -18.70
CA LEU A 283 -8.06 3.78 -18.59
C LEU A 283 -8.79 5.06 -19.05
N GLY A 284 -8.06 6.18 -19.16
CA GLY A 284 -8.60 7.46 -19.64
C GLY A 284 -9.39 8.26 -18.60
N LEU A 285 -9.62 9.54 -18.91
CA LEU A 285 -10.26 10.51 -18.01
C LEU A 285 -11.67 10.13 -17.58
N ARG A 286 -12.44 9.50 -18.48
CA ARG A 286 -13.83 9.10 -18.16
C ARG A 286 -13.90 8.09 -17.01
N ARG A 287 -12.93 7.16 -16.94
CA ARG A 287 -12.90 6.12 -15.91
C ARG A 287 -12.27 6.63 -14.61
N LEU A 288 -11.19 7.39 -14.71
CA LEU A 288 -10.44 7.87 -13.55
C LEU A 288 -11.00 9.16 -12.93
N GLY A 289 -11.62 10.00 -13.73
CA GLY A 289 -11.90 11.39 -13.37
C GLY A 289 -10.66 12.28 -13.48
N LEU A 290 -10.88 13.59 -13.63
CA LEU A 290 -9.82 14.59 -13.84
C LEU A 290 -8.84 14.61 -12.66
N PHE A 291 -9.35 14.70 -11.44
CA PHE A 291 -8.52 14.83 -10.23
C PHE A 291 -7.56 13.66 -10.07
N THR A 292 -8.07 12.41 -10.15
CA THR A 292 -7.22 11.21 -10.04
C THR A 292 -6.18 11.16 -11.16
N SER A 293 -6.55 11.54 -12.39
CA SER A 293 -5.62 11.57 -13.53
C SER A 293 -4.50 12.58 -13.33
N VAL A 294 -4.81 13.78 -12.82
CA VAL A 294 -3.81 14.81 -12.50
C VAL A 294 -2.86 14.31 -11.41
N VAL A 295 -3.39 13.70 -10.35
CA VAL A 295 -2.55 13.17 -9.26
C VAL A 295 -1.65 12.03 -9.73
N LEU A 296 -2.15 11.11 -10.57
CA LEU A 296 -1.33 10.02 -11.13
C LEU A 296 -0.25 10.56 -12.08
N PHE A 297 -0.54 11.61 -12.84
CA PHE A 297 0.42 12.29 -13.67
C PHE A 297 1.48 13.01 -12.84
N ASP A 298 1.06 13.79 -11.82
CA ASP A 298 1.97 14.45 -10.88
C ASP A 298 2.93 13.46 -10.22
N GLN A 299 2.48 12.29 -9.83
CA GLN A 299 3.35 11.26 -9.27
C GLN A 299 4.49 10.82 -10.21
N ARG A 300 4.37 11.06 -11.53
CA ARG A 300 5.42 10.81 -12.52
C ARG A 300 6.34 11.99 -12.72
N VAL A 301 5.80 13.20 -12.63
CA VAL A 301 6.56 14.44 -12.84
C VAL A 301 7.29 14.85 -11.56
N SER A 302 6.68 14.64 -10.39
CA SER A 302 7.20 15.07 -9.09
C SER A 302 8.59 14.52 -8.73
N MET A 303 9.03 13.42 -9.34
CA MET A 303 10.40 12.94 -9.15
C MET A 303 11.46 13.89 -9.74
N TRP A 304 11.11 14.66 -10.77
CA TRP A 304 11.98 15.67 -11.39
C TRP A 304 11.84 17.02 -10.70
N THR A 305 10.62 17.49 -10.49
CA THR A 305 10.37 18.77 -9.82
C THR A 305 10.87 18.81 -8.39
N SER A 306 10.92 17.67 -7.70
CA SER A 306 11.52 17.55 -6.36
C SER A 306 13.02 17.85 -6.32
N LEU A 307 13.74 17.66 -7.44
CA LEU A 307 15.17 17.96 -7.56
C LEU A 307 15.45 19.37 -8.08
N LEU A 308 14.45 20.04 -8.67
CA LEU A 308 14.60 21.31 -9.35
C LEU A 308 15.28 22.36 -8.45
N GLY A 309 14.71 22.61 -7.28
CA GLY A 309 15.20 23.67 -6.37
C GLY A 309 16.64 23.44 -5.92
N LEU A 310 17.00 22.19 -5.56
CA LEU A 310 18.37 21.84 -5.16
C LEU A 310 19.34 22.03 -6.32
N THR A 311 18.99 21.56 -7.52
CA THR A 311 19.85 21.64 -8.70
C THR A 311 20.06 23.10 -9.11
N VAL A 312 19.00 23.92 -9.14
CA VAL A 312 19.07 25.36 -9.43
C VAL A 312 19.93 26.08 -8.39
N ALA A 313 19.74 25.80 -7.10
CA ALA A 313 20.52 26.41 -6.01
C ALA A 313 22.03 26.08 -6.14
N ILE A 314 22.36 24.85 -6.52
CA ILE A 314 23.74 24.45 -6.76
C ILE A 314 24.32 25.19 -7.98
N ILE A 315 23.65 25.22 -9.13
CA ILE A 315 24.11 25.90 -10.34
C ILE A 315 24.29 27.40 -10.07
N ALA A 316 23.29 28.05 -9.46
CA ALA A 316 23.35 29.47 -9.12
C ALA A 316 24.47 29.78 -8.12
N SER A 317 24.75 28.88 -7.19
CA SER A 317 25.85 29.06 -6.24
C SER A 317 27.21 29.01 -6.91
N PHE A 318 27.40 28.19 -7.95
CA PHE A 318 28.62 28.18 -8.77
C PHE A 318 28.77 29.43 -9.64
N LYS A 319 27.65 29.95 -10.15
CA LYS A 319 27.65 31.08 -11.10
C LYS A 319 27.65 32.45 -10.41
N TYR A 320 26.93 32.58 -9.30
CA TYR A 320 26.65 33.88 -8.66
C TYR A 320 27.08 33.96 -7.20
N GLY A 321 27.59 32.88 -6.60
CA GLY A 321 28.09 32.85 -5.21
C GLY A 321 27.22 32.02 -4.26
N THR A 322 27.81 31.65 -3.13
CA THR A 322 27.27 30.67 -2.16
C THR A 322 25.98 31.09 -1.45
N ALA A 323 25.59 32.36 -1.55
CA ALA A 323 24.34 32.85 -0.93
C ALA A 323 23.11 32.10 -1.42
N PHE A 324 23.08 31.63 -2.69
CA PHE A 324 21.93 30.91 -3.24
C PHE A 324 21.66 29.56 -2.56
N ILE A 325 22.70 28.79 -2.23
CA ILE A 325 22.52 27.55 -1.51
C ILE A 325 22.09 27.79 -0.06
N LEU A 326 22.57 28.85 0.59
CA LEU A 326 22.15 29.20 1.94
C LEU A 326 20.67 29.61 2.00
N VAL A 327 20.23 30.46 1.07
CA VAL A 327 18.81 30.85 0.93
C VAL A 327 17.94 29.62 0.67
N TYR A 328 18.39 28.73 -0.21
CA TYR A 328 17.68 27.49 -0.47
C TYR A 328 17.54 26.60 0.77
N LEU A 329 18.62 26.43 1.54
CA LEU A 329 18.59 25.64 2.77
C LEU A 329 17.65 26.25 3.82
N LEU A 330 17.65 27.60 3.96
CA LEU A 330 16.71 28.29 4.82
C LEU A 330 15.26 28.06 4.38
N TRP A 331 14.97 28.22 3.09
CA TRP A 331 13.65 27.96 2.50
C TRP A 331 13.18 26.53 2.74
N ILE A 332 14.05 25.54 2.53
CA ILE A 332 13.74 24.13 2.82
C ILE A 332 13.47 23.92 4.29
N GLY A 333 14.30 24.49 5.19
CA GLY A 333 14.07 24.39 6.63
C GLY A 333 12.69 24.91 7.04
N ILE A 334 12.32 26.11 6.59
CA ILE A 334 11.02 26.72 6.88
C ILE A 334 9.87 25.88 6.32
N THR A 335 9.93 25.52 5.05
CA THR A 335 8.84 24.77 4.40
C THR A 335 8.66 23.38 4.98
N ARG A 336 9.74 22.68 5.37
CA ARG A 336 9.66 21.37 6.01
C ARG A 336 9.16 21.46 7.45
N LEU A 337 9.49 22.53 8.16
CA LEU A 337 8.92 22.80 9.47
C LEU A 337 7.41 23.05 9.39
N ILE A 338 6.97 23.93 8.49
CA ILE A 338 5.52 24.18 8.25
C ILE A 338 4.81 22.88 7.91
N LEU A 339 5.35 22.09 7.00
CA LEU A 339 4.74 20.79 6.63
C LEU A 339 4.69 19.82 7.82
N THR A 340 5.71 19.81 8.68
CA THR A 340 5.72 19.00 9.90
C THR A 340 4.61 19.45 10.86
N LEU A 341 4.41 20.75 11.03
CA LEU A 341 3.33 21.30 11.85
C LEU A 341 1.94 20.95 11.27
N LEU A 342 1.76 21.02 9.96
CA LEU A 342 0.53 20.57 9.31
C LEU A 342 0.25 19.09 9.53
N LEU A 343 1.30 18.25 9.54
CA LEU A 343 1.16 16.83 9.84
C LEU A 343 0.71 16.57 11.29
N SER A 344 0.88 17.52 12.23
CA SER A 344 0.35 17.37 13.59
C SER A 344 -1.17 17.24 13.63
N CYS A 345 -1.86 17.79 12.62
CA CYS A 345 -3.32 17.68 12.47
C CYS A 345 -3.78 16.27 12.05
N SER A 346 -2.86 15.35 11.74
CA SER A 346 -3.19 13.98 11.29
C SER A 346 -3.63 13.03 12.40
N GLY A 347 -3.53 13.45 13.68
CA GLY A 347 -3.71 12.56 14.83
C GLY A 347 -2.55 11.59 15.08
N HIS A 348 -1.50 11.62 14.24
CA HIS A 348 -0.28 10.84 14.44
C HIS A 348 0.73 11.61 15.28
N ARG A 349 1.53 10.90 16.07
CA ARG A 349 2.60 11.51 16.87
C ARG A 349 3.69 12.07 15.96
N ILE A 350 4.06 13.33 16.19
CA ILE A 350 5.07 14.05 15.42
C ILE A 350 6.40 14.02 16.17
N GLY A 351 7.48 13.65 15.48
CA GLY A 351 8.84 13.64 16.01
C GLY A 351 9.67 14.82 15.54
N PRO A 352 10.69 15.26 16.32
CA PRO A 352 11.56 16.39 15.96
C PRO A 352 12.43 16.13 14.72
N ALA A 353 12.64 14.88 14.35
CA ALA A 353 13.40 14.49 13.16
C ALA A 353 12.63 14.68 11.84
N TYR A 354 11.33 14.98 11.88
CA TYR A 354 10.47 15.00 10.69
C TYR A 354 10.91 16.01 9.62
N PRO A 355 11.31 17.25 9.90
CA PRO A 355 11.77 18.18 8.88
C PRO A 355 12.93 17.62 8.04
N ALA A 356 13.92 17.03 8.73
CA ALA A 356 15.07 16.39 8.06
C ALA A 356 14.68 15.15 7.26
N ILE A 357 13.80 14.29 7.81
CA ILE A 357 13.32 13.09 7.15
C ILE A 357 12.44 13.45 5.93
N LEU A 358 11.63 14.50 6.00
CA LEU A 358 10.86 15.01 4.86
C LEU A 358 11.77 15.42 3.70
N TYR A 359 12.84 16.15 4.00
CA TYR A 359 13.80 16.53 2.97
C TYR A 359 14.58 15.33 2.42
N TYR A 360 15.00 14.41 3.29
CA TYR A 360 15.58 13.12 2.87
C TYR A 360 14.64 12.38 1.90
N ASN A 361 13.36 12.24 2.24
CA ASN A 361 12.37 11.60 1.38
C ASN A 361 12.20 12.31 0.04
N GLN A 362 12.27 13.64 0.03
CA GLN A 362 12.17 14.43 -1.19
C GLN A 362 13.32 14.11 -2.14
N ILE A 363 14.56 14.20 -1.67
CA ILE A 363 15.74 14.07 -2.53
C ILE A 363 16.02 12.58 -2.84
N VAL A 364 16.20 11.77 -1.80
CA VAL A 364 16.53 10.35 -2.00
C VAL A 364 15.36 9.60 -2.64
N GLY A 365 14.12 9.94 -2.24
CA GLY A 365 12.92 9.38 -2.85
C GLY A 365 12.82 9.71 -4.34
N ALA A 366 13.12 10.96 -4.75
CA ALA A 366 13.14 11.37 -6.16
C ALA A 366 14.18 10.58 -6.96
N LEU A 367 15.42 10.49 -6.45
CA LEU A 367 16.50 9.73 -7.11
C LEU A 367 16.15 8.25 -7.25
N VAL A 368 15.64 7.61 -6.19
CA VAL A 368 15.20 6.21 -6.24
C VAL A 368 14.06 6.03 -7.24
N LYS A 369 13.11 6.97 -7.28
CA LYS A 369 11.96 6.90 -8.17
C LYS A 369 12.37 7.03 -9.65
N ILE A 370 13.30 7.95 -9.97
CA ILE A 370 13.91 8.07 -11.31
C ILE A 370 14.63 6.77 -11.69
N TYR A 371 15.42 6.22 -10.77
CA TYR A 371 16.12 4.96 -11.01
C TYR A 371 15.16 3.82 -11.34
N VAL A 372 14.08 3.67 -10.57
CA VAL A 372 13.06 2.65 -10.75
C VAL A 372 12.24 2.86 -12.02
N PHE A 373 11.97 4.12 -12.40
CA PHE A 373 11.17 4.46 -13.57
C PHE A 373 11.71 3.82 -14.86
N PHE A 374 13.02 3.72 -15.00
CA PHE A 374 13.66 3.08 -16.14
C PHE A 374 13.90 1.56 -15.94
N ARG A 375 13.51 0.97 -14.79
CA ARG A 375 13.76 -0.44 -14.41
C ARG A 375 12.53 -1.10 -13.80
N LEU A 376 11.37 -0.93 -14.43
CA LEU A 376 10.09 -1.43 -13.90
C LEU A 376 10.03 -2.96 -13.81
N ASP A 377 10.83 -3.66 -14.59
CA ASP A 377 10.98 -5.12 -14.56
C ASP A 377 11.80 -5.63 -13.37
N GLN A 378 12.61 -4.77 -12.75
CA GLN A 378 13.36 -5.15 -11.56
C GLN A 378 12.48 -5.10 -10.33
N GLN A 379 12.28 -6.27 -9.72
CA GLN A 379 11.44 -6.44 -8.55
C GLN A 379 12.17 -7.31 -7.53
N SER A 380 12.00 -7.00 -6.26
CA SER A 380 12.51 -7.82 -5.17
C SER A 380 11.52 -7.84 -4.02
N TRP A 381 11.33 -9.01 -3.43
CA TRP A 381 10.66 -9.13 -2.14
C TRP A 381 11.65 -8.80 -1.02
N THR A 382 11.23 -8.10 0.02
CA THR A 382 12.15 -7.68 1.10
C THR A 382 12.30 -8.71 2.21
N ARG A 383 11.33 -9.62 2.36
CA ARG A 383 11.32 -10.66 3.41
C ARG A 383 11.72 -12.06 2.92
N GLN A 384 11.78 -12.26 1.60
CA GLN A 384 12.09 -13.56 1.00
C GLN A 384 12.97 -13.40 -0.23
N PRO A 385 13.89 -14.34 -0.49
CA PRO A 385 14.70 -14.39 -1.70
C PRO A 385 13.88 -14.96 -2.88
N THR A 386 12.60 -14.60 -3.02
CA THR A 386 11.78 -15.03 -4.16
C THR A 386 12.14 -14.18 -5.35
N HIS A 387 12.69 -14.81 -6.38
CA HIS A 387 12.99 -14.19 -7.67
C HIS A 387 12.03 -14.78 -8.71
N LEU A 388 11.33 -13.91 -9.43
CA LEU A 388 10.71 -14.34 -10.67
C LEU A 388 11.84 -14.57 -11.69
N THR A 389 12.10 -15.84 -11.99
CA THR A 389 12.95 -16.20 -13.11
C THR A 389 12.26 -15.79 -14.39
N ARG A 390 12.87 -14.88 -15.08
CA ARG A 390 12.43 -14.45 -16.41
C ARG A 390 13.36 -15.11 -17.41
N ASP A 391 12.85 -16.06 -18.17
CA ASP A 391 13.58 -16.66 -19.30
C ASP A 391 13.70 -15.61 -20.42
N LEU A 392 14.67 -14.75 -20.29
CA LEU A 392 15.06 -13.79 -21.33
C LEU A 392 16.30 -14.31 -22.05
N ALA A 393 16.30 -14.22 -23.37
CA ALA A 393 17.51 -14.39 -24.16
C ALA A 393 18.64 -13.45 -23.64
N SER A 394 19.89 -13.89 -23.71
CA SER A 394 21.02 -13.12 -23.22
C SER A 394 21.10 -11.71 -23.81
N PHE A 395 20.78 -11.57 -25.09
CA PHE A 395 20.66 -10.28 -25.77
C PHE A 395 19.59 -9.38 -25.13
N GLN A 396 18.42 -9.89 -24.85
CA GLN A 396 17.34 -9.09 -24.24
C GLN A 396 17.70 -8.63 -22.82
N ARG A 397 18.37 -9.47 -22.03
CA ARG A 397 18.90 -9.09 -20.69
C ARG A 397 19.94 -7.97 -20.79
N TRP A 398 20.88 -8.10 -21.71
CA TRP A 398 21.88 -7.09 -21.99
C TRP A 398 21.23 -5.78 -22.44
N PHE A 399 20.35 -5.83 -23.43
CA PHE A 399 19.60 -4.67 -23.95
C PHE A 399 18.80 -3.96 -22.85
N ASN A 400 18.04 -4.69 -22.02
CA ASN A 400 17.26 -4.10 -20.93
C ASN A 400 18.18 -3.38 -19.92
N THR A 401 19.34 -3.94 -19.62
CA THR A 401 20.31 -3.35 -18.69
C THR A 401 20.91 -2.07 -19.24
N TRP A 402 21.47 -2.15 -20.45
CA TRP A 402 22.13 -1.01 -21.08
C TRP A 402 21.18 0.11 -21.44
N SER A 403 20.05 -0.19 -22.06
CA SER A 403 19.04 0.82 -22.38
C SER A 403 18.51 1.53 -21.13
N SER A 404 18.35 0.82 -20.01
CA SER A 404 17.95 1.44 -18.73
C SER A 404 19.02 2.38 -18.18
N ARG A 405 20.32 2.03 -18.30
CA ARG A 405 21.43 2.89 -17.89
C ARG A 405 21.51 4.13 -18.75
N THR A 406 21.49 3.95 -20.07
CA THR A 406 21.54 5.05 -21.05
C THR A 406 20.37 6.02 -20.85
N MET A 407 19.13 5.52 -20.76
CA MET A 407 17.97 6.39 -20.57
C MET A 407 18.01 7.13 -19.23
N THR A 408 18.48 6.50 -18.14
CA THR A 408 18.63 7.20 -16.87
C THR A 408 19.67 8.32 -16.96
N PHE A 409 20.81 8.04 -17.59
CA PHE A 409 21.88 9.03 -17.78
C PHE A 409 21.41 10.18 -18.68
N SER A 410 20.85 9.87 -19.86
CA SER A 410 20.36 10.89 -20.80
C SER A 410 19.28 11.78 -20.19
N ALA A 411 18.31 11.21 -19.47
CA ALA A 411 17.28 12.00 -18.81
C ALA A 411 17.85 12.91 -17.71
N GLY A 412 18.82 12.44 -16.93
CA GLY A 412 19.52 13.26 -15.94
C GLY A 412 20.36 14.36 -16.59
N SER A 413 21.09 14.06 -17.67
CA SER A 413 21.89 15.04 -18.40
C SER A 413 21.02 16.12 -19.05
N ILE A 414 19.91 15.74 -19.68
CA ILE A 414 18.95 16.69 -20.25
C ILE A 414 18.36 17.59 -19.16
N PHE A 415 17.97 17.02 -18.02
CA PHE A 415 17.45 17.79 -16.89
C PHE A 415 18.45 18.86 -16.41
N VAL A 416 19.72 18.48 -16.22
CA VAL A 416 20.78 19.42 -15.80
C VAL A 416 21.08 20.42 -16.89
N ALA A 417 21.19 20.00 -18.16
CA ALA A 417 21.47 20.89 -19.30
C ALA A 417 20.40 21.98 -19.46
N VAL A 418 19.11 21.60 -19.37
CA VAL A 418 18.01 22.58 -19.42
C VAL A 418 18.13 23.59 -18.27
N LEU A 419 18.45 23.17 -17.06
CA LEU A 419 18.60 24.08 -15.93
C LEU A 419 19.83 24.98 -16.07
N LEU A 420 20.92 24.51 -16.67
CA LEU A 420 22.11 25.33 -16.96
C LEU A 420 21.81 26.46 -17.95
N THR A 421 20.86 26.25 -18.89
CA THR A 421 20.44 27.31 -19.84
C THR A 421 19.46 28.31 -19.23
N MET A 422 18.76 27.92 -18.15
CA MET A 422 17.76 28.77 -17.49
C MET A 422 18.31 29.61 -16.34
N VAL A 423 19.46 29.25 -15.78
CA VAL A 423 20.16 29.92 -14.67
C VAL A 423 21.45 30.57 -15.18
#